data_a3ae2d0ba57c4ed455483720571cc9b9
#
_entry.id   a3ae2d0ba57c4ed455483720571cc9b9
#
_cell.length_a   1.000
_cell.length_b   1.000
_cell.length_c   1.000
_cell.angle_alpha   90.00
_cell.angle_beta   90.00
_cell.angle_gamma   90.00
#
_symmetry.space_group_name_H-M   'P 1'
#
loop_
_entity.id
_entity.type
_entity.pdbx_description
1 polymer ?
#
loop_
_entity_poly.entity_id
_entity_poly.type
_entity_poly.pdbx_seq_one_letter_code
_entity_poly.pdbx_strand_id
1 'polypeptide(L)'
;MLVALTFIWGCNWPLFPLAMRELSVWTFRAVSLSGGGLLLLTVARLRGIPLGVPRAHWGMLLIAAVCYLAVWNVASGFSAITIPSGQSAVLGFTMPLWVAVLSALFLGERLQTRNLLALALGAAGVLLLLLPGLQAYADAPLGFAAGILAGLGWAGGTVMLKRHPIPVPAIVSTGWQLLLSSMPVGVLAVALHAGPVFLPSTLTVVVVSYITMVPMAVGNLWWFSLAGQLPANVAGLSVIMVPVVAMISGALMRGEPLGPPQVAAMACCMGALALTILKPKPASAG
;
A
#
# COMPACT_ATOMS: atom_id res chain seq x y z
N MET A 1 0.65 6.86 15.28
CA MET A 1 0.34 6.79 13.84
C MET A 1 0.78 5.47 13.19
N LEU A 2 2.06 5.05 13.21
CA LEU A 2 2.53 3.82 12.53
C LEU A 2 1.76 2.57 12.96
N VAL A 3 1.62 2.33 14.25
CA VAL A 3 0.88 1.17 14.78
C VAL A 3 -0.58 1.17 14.28
N ALA A 4 -1.27 2.31 14.39
CA ALA A 4 -2.64 2.42 13.92
C ALA A 4 -2.75 2.22 12.39
N LEU A 5 -1.78 2.74 11.62
CA LEU A 5 -1.72 2.54 10.17
C LEU A 5 -1.55 1.05 9.80
N THR A 6 -0.71 0.33 10.55
CA THR A 6 -0.53 -1.12 10.38
C THR A 6 -1.85 -1.89 10.55
N PHE A 7 -2.64 -1.54 11.59
CA PHE A 7 -3.95 -2.15 11.80
C PHE A 7 -4.96 -1.72 10.72
N ILE A 8 -5.02 -0.43 10.38
CA ILE A 8 -5.92 0.09 9.34
C ILE A 8 -5.70 -0.65 8.02
N TRP A 9 -4.46 -0.81 7.59
CA TRP A 9 -4.15 -1.47 6.32
C TRP A 9 -4.18 -3.00 6.43
N GLY A 10 -3.74 -3.58 7.56
CA GLY A 10 -3.76 -5.03 7.77
C GLY A 10 -5.18 -5.60 7.82
N CYS A 11 -6.06 -5.01 8.64
CA CYS A 11 -7.46 -5.45 8.77
C CYS A 11 -8.30 -5.16 7.51
N ASN A 12 -7.79 -4.38 6.56
CA ASN A 12 -8.49 -4.06 5.33
C ASN A 12 -8.51 -5.23 4.33
N TRP A 13 -7.47 -6.09 4.32
CA TRP A 13 -7.34 -7.17 3.34
C TRP A 13 -8.48 -8.18 3.38
N PRO A 14 -8.92 -8.69 4.55
CA PRO A 14 -10.06 -9.62 4.61
C PRO A 14 -11.39 -9.02 4.11
N LEU A 15 -11.49 -7.68 4.02
CA LEU A 15 -12.70 -6.99 3.59
C LEU A 15 -12.81 -6.87 2.07
N PHE A 16 -11.69 -6.92 1.32
CA PHE A 16 -11.71 -6.82 -0.14
C PHE A 16 -12.63 -7.84 -0.82
N PRO A 17 -12.57 -9.14 -0.47
CA PRO A 17 -13.46 -10.12 -1.07
C PRO A 17 -14.95 -9.87 -0.82
N LEU A 18 -15.31 -9.18 0.29
CA LEU A 18 -16.70 -8.80 0.55
C LEU A 18 -17.18 -7.73 -0.44
N ALA A 19 -16.36 -6.70 -0.70
CA ALA A 19 -16.67 -5.68 -1.70
C ALA A 19 -16.69 -6.26 -3.12
N MET A 20 -15.78 -7.18 -3.44
CA MET A 20 -15.65 -7.80 -4.76
C MET A 20 -16.66 -8.91 -5.04
N ARG A 21 -17.56 -9.26 -4.11
CA ARG A 21 -18.68 -10.16 -4.39
C ARG A 21 -19.68 -9.56 -5.38
N GLU A 22 -19.84 -8.25 -5.33
CA GLU A 22 -20.84 -7.52 -6.11
C GLU A 22 -20.22 -6.51 -7.07
N LEU A 23 -19.04 -5.97 -6.74
CA LEU A 23 -18.35 -4.96 -7.54
C LEU A 23 -17.14 -5.58 -8.25
N SER A 24 -16.90 -5.12 -9.49
CA SER A 24 -15.61 -5.41 -10.12
C SER A 24 -14.48 -4.76 -9.32
N VAL A 25 -13.28 -5.34 -9.37
CA VAL A 25 -12.09 -4.76 -8.72
C VAL A 25 -11.84 -3.32 -9.17
N TRP A 26 -12.12 -3.01 -10.43
CA TRP A 26 -11.94 -1.68 -11.01
C TRP A 26 -12.96 -0.68 -10.49
N THR A 27 -14.23 -1.05 -10.44
CA THR A 27 -15.30 -0.21 -9.88
C THR A 27 -15.05 0.07 -8.39
N PHE A 28 -14.75 -0.97 -7.61
CA PHE A 28 -14.41 -0.85 -6.20
C PHE A 28 -13.22 0.11 -5.98
N ARG A 29 -12.13 -0.04 -6.77
CA ARG A 29 -10.95 0.83 -6.67
C ARG A 29 -11.24 2.26 -7.11
N ALA A 30 -11.96 2.46 -8.21
CA ALA A 30 -12.34 3.80 -8.69
C ALA A 30 -13.17 4.56 -7.66
N VAL A 31 -14.19 3.91 -7.08
CA VAL A 31 -15.05 4.51 -6.04
C VAL A 31 -14.24 4.84 -4.79
N SER A 32 -13.37 3.92 -4.33
CA SER A 32 -12.58 4.14 -3.13
C SER A 32 -11.54 5.24 -3.28
N LEU A 33 -10.88 5.33 -4.45
CA LEU A 33 -9.92 6.39 -4.75
C LEU A 33 -10.59 7.75 -4.88
N SER A 34 -11.65 7.85 -5.70
CA SER A 34 -12.35 9.12 -5.90
C SER A 34 -13.03 9.60 -4.62
N GLY A 35 -13.73 8.71 -3.91
CA GLY A 35 -14.39 9.04 -2.64
C GLY A 35 -13.39 9.48 -1.56
N GLY A 36 -12.25 8.77 -1.43
CA GLY A 36 -11.18 9.13 -0.50
C GLY A 36 -10.55 10.48 -0.83
N GLY A 37 -10.27 10.75 -2.12
CA GLY A 37 -9.74 12.02 -2.58
C GLY A 37 -10.69 13.18 -2.34
N LEU A 38 -11.96 13.01 -2.72
CA LEU A 38 -13.02 14.01 -2.47
C LEU A 38 -13.19 14.30 -0.97
N LEU A 39 -13.22 13.26 -0.13
CA LEU A 39 -13.33 13.41 1.32
C LEU A 39 -12.19 14.26 1.88
N LEU A 40 -10.93 13.95 1.52
CA LEU A 40 -9.78 14.70 2.03
C LEU A 40 -9.79 16.16 1.56
N LEU A 41 -10.10 16.42 0.29
CA LEU A 41 -10.17 17.79 -0.23
C LEU A 41 -11.34 18.57 0.39
N THR A 42 -12.49 17.93 0.59
CA THR A 42 -13.62 18.54 1.28
C THR A 42 -13.27 18.91 2.72
N VAL A 43 -12.65 17.99 3.47
CA VAL A 43 -12.17 18.26 4.83
C VAL A 43 -11.13 19.38 4.85
N ALA A 44 -10.20 19.40 3.90
CA ALA A 44 -9.23 20.48 3.78
C ALA A 44 -9.93 21.83 3.55
N ARG A 45 -10.89 21.88 2.62
CA ARG A 45 -11.68 23.07 2.32
C ARG A 45 -12.47 23.59 3.52
N LEU A 46 -13.15 22.69 4.24
CA LEU A 46 -13.91 23.02 5.43
C LEU A 46 -13.04 23.54 6.57
N ARG A 47 -11.76 23.11 6.63
CA ARG A 47 -10.76 23.62 7.58
C ARG A 47 -10.09 24.92 7.13
N GLY A 48 -10.50 25.53 6.03
CA GLY A 48 -9.91 26.75 5.48
C GLY A 48 -8.54 26.54 4.84
N ILE A 49 -8.13 25.28 4.58
CA ILE A 49 -6.85 24.97 3.94
C ILE A 49 -7.00 25.20 2.44
N PRO A 50 -6.13 26.03 1.80
CA PRO A 50 -6.20 26.25 0.37
C PRO A 50 -5.88 24.95 -0.41
N LEU A 51 -6.74 24.62 -1.39
CA LEU A 51 -6.61 23.41 -2.21
C LEU A 51 -5.66 23.59 -3.39
N GLY A 52 -5.22 24.82 -3.65
CA GLY A 52 -4.35 25.14 -4.78
C GLY A 52 -2.98 24.49 -4.64
N VAL A 53 -2.54 23.89 -5.76
CA VAL A 53 -1.16 23.40 -5.92
C VAL A 53 -0.44 24.36 -6.87
N PRO A 54 0.77 24.85 -6.54
CA PRO A 54 1.51 25.72 -7.44
C PRO A 54 1.74 25.06 -8.80
N ARG A 55 1.55 25.81 -9.89
CA ARG A 55 1.61 25.28 -11.27
C ARG A 55 2.88 24.47 -11.56
N ALA A 56 4.01 24.89 -11.03
CA ALA A 56 5.30 24.21 -11.19
C ALA A 56 5.33 22.78 -10.61
N HIS A 57 4.43 22.44 -9.66
CA HIS A 57 4.41 21.13 -8.98
C HIS A 57 3.34 20.17 -9.51
N TRP A 58 2.46 20.61 -10.44
CA TRP A 58 1.43 19.72 -10.99
C TRP A 58 2.00 18.53 -11.74
N GLY A 59 3.09 18.73 -12.50
CA GLY A 59 3.77 17.62 -13.20
C GLY A 59 4.26 16.55 -12.21
N MET A 60 4.91 16.98 -11.10
CA MET A 60 5.37 16.06 -10.07
C MET A 60 4.21 15.39 -9.33
N LEU A 61 3.15 16.14 -9.05
CA LEU A 61 1.94 15.59 -8.42
C LEU A 61 1.28 14.52 -9.29
N LEU A 62 1.19 14.75 -10.61
CA LEU A 62 0.65 13.79 -11.57
C LEU A 62 1.54 12.53 -11.66
N ILE A 63 2.85 12.69 -11.79
CA ILE A 63 3.79 11.58 -11.84
C ILE A 63 3.70 10.77 -10.54
N ALA A 64 3.67 11.43 -9.38
CA ALA A 64 3.51 10.77 -8.10
C ALA A 64 2.17 10.02 -8.02
N ALA A 65 1.05 10.63 -8.42
CA ALA A 65 -0.25 9.98 -8.45
C ALA A 65 -0.24 8.73 -9.33
N VAL A 66 0.34 8.81 -10.53
CA VAL A 66 0.42 7.68 -11.45
C VAL A 66 1.33 6.57 -10.88
N CYS A 67 2.56 6.89 -10.52
CA CYS A 67 3.53 5.90 -10.03
C CYS A 67 3.10 5.28 -8.70
N TYR A 68 2.60 6.09 -7.78
CA TYR A 68 2.30 5.65 -6.42
C TYR A 68 0.96 4.91 -6.33
N LEU A 69 -0.11 5.56 -6.75
CA LEU A 69 -1.47 5.07 -6.49
C LEU A 69 -2.10 4.40 -7.73
N ALA A 70 -1.95 4.98 -8.94
CA ALA A 70 -2.55 4.37 -10.12
C ALA A 70 -1.87 3.03 -10.45
N VAL A 71 -0.53 2.99 -10.53
CA VAL A 71 0.21 1.74 -10.78
C VAL A 71 -0.08 0.72 -9.68
N TRP A 72 -0.03 1.13 -8.39
CA TRP A 72 -0.40 0.23 -7.30
C TRP A 72 -1.81 -0.34 -7.45
N ASN A 73 -2.82 0.51 -7.66
CA ASN A 73 -4.22 0.06 -7.70
C ASN A 73 -4.54 -0.77 -8.94
N VAL A 74 -3.99 -0.40 -10.10
CA VAL A 74 -4.17 -1.15 -11.35
C VAL A 74 -3.44 -2.50 -11.27
N ALA A 75 -2.16 -2.47 -10.95
CA ALA A 75 -1.33 -3.68 -10.94
C ALA A 75 -1.73 -4.66 -9.82
N SER A 76 -1.96 -4.18 -8.58
CA SER A 76 -2.45 -5.05 -7.51
C SER A 76 -3.87 -5.56 -7.76
N GLY A 77 -4.73 -4.76 -8.38
CA GLY A 77 -6.06 -5.17 -8.79
C GLY A 77 -6.01 -6.29 -9.83
N PHE A 78 -5.20 -6.12 -10.89
CA PHE A 78 -5.00 -7.15 -11.91
C PHE A 78 -4.38 -8.43 -11.32
N SER A 79 -3.36 -8.30 -10.47
CA SER A 79 -2.77 -9.42 -9.76
C SER A 79 -3.82 -10.17 -8.93
N ALA A 80 -4.66 -9.46 -8.18
CA ALA A 80 -5.65 -10.08 -7.29
C ALA A 80 -6.81 -10.80 -8.01
N ILE A 81 -7.05 -10.53 -9.30
CA ILE A 81 -8.04 -11.25 -10.12
C ILE A 81 -7.42 -12.40 -10.91
N THR A 82 -6.09 -12.47 -11.02
CA THR A 82 -5.39 -13.49 -11.81
C THR A 82 -4.72 -14.56 -10.95
N ILE A 83 -4.32 -14.21 -9.72
CA ILE A 83 -3.76 -15.14 -8.72
C ILE A 83 -4.51 -14.99 -7.39
N PRO A 84 -4.43 -15.95 -6.47
CA PRO A 84 -5.07 -15.87 -5.16
C PRO A 84 -4.71 -14.57 -4.44
N SER A 85 -5.71 -13.89 -3.85
CA SER A 85 -5.57 -12.54 -3.28
C SER A 85 -4.50 -12.43 -2.18
N GLY A 86 -4.36 -13.46 -1.35
CA GLY A 86 -3.29 -13.53 -0.34
C GLY A 86 -1.89 -13.56 -0.96
N GLN A 87 -1.72 -14.28 -2.08
CA GLN A 87 -0.45 -14.33 -2.82
C GLN A 87 -0.17 -13.00 -3.52
N SER A 88 -1.18 -12.36 -4.10
CA SER A 88 -1.07 -11.01 -4.66
C SER A 88 -0.66 -9.99 -3.60
N ALA A 89 -1.23 -10.07 -2.40
CA ALA A 89 -0.84 -9.22 -1.28
C ALA A 89 0.64 -9.37 -0.93
N VAL A 90 1.14 -10.62 -0.83
CA VAL A 90 2.56 -10.88 -0.53
C VAL A 90 3.48 -10.21 -1.55
N LEU A 91 3.15 -10.29 -2.85
CA LEU A 91 3.92 -9.62 -3.91
C LEU A 91 3.94 -8.09 -3.72
N GLY A 92 2.80 -7.49 -3.41
CA GLY A 92 2.71 -6.06 -3.11
C GLY A 92 3.57 -5.67 -1.90
N PHE A 93 3.62 -6.52 -0.87
CA PHE A 93 4.45 -6.29 0.33
C PHE A 93 5.95 -6.52 0.12
N THR A 94 6.42 -6.80 -1.10
CA THR A 94 7.84 -6.66 -1.46
C THR A 94 8.29 -5.20 -1.50
N MET A 95 7.36 -4.24 -1.45
CA MET A 95 7.66 -2.81 -1.56
C MET A 95 8.77 -2.30 -0.63
N PRO A 96 8.94 -2.73 0.64
CA PRO A 96 10.03 -2.27 1.49
C PRO A 96 11.42 -2.61 0.93
N LEU A 97 11.53 -3.76 0.25
CA LEU A 97 12.76 -4.17 -0.42
C LEU A 97 13.10 -3.21 -1.57
N TRP A 98 12.11 -2.86 -2.37
CA TRP A 98 12.26 -1.91 -3.48
C TRP A 98 12.54 -0.50 -2.97
N VAL A 99 11.88 -0.04 -1.90
CA VAL A 99 12.17 1.26 -1.28
C VAL A 99 13.63 1.34 -0.84
N ALA A 100 14.17 0.30 -0.19
CA ALA A 100 15.54 0.28 0.26
C ALA A 100 16.53 0.36 -0.92
N VAL A 101 16.30 -0.42 -1.98
CA VAL A 101 17.15 -0.37 -3.19
C VAL A 101 17.07 0.98 -3.87
N LEU A 102 15.86 1.49 -4.12
CA LEU A 102 15.67 2.75 -4.83
C LEU A 102 16.14 3.95 -4.01
N SER A 103 15.99 3.95 -2.68
CA SER A 103 16.50 5.03 -1.82
C SER A 103 18.02 5.08 -1.80
N ALA A 104 18.69 3.92 -1.79
CA ALA A 104 20.14 3.86 -1.91
C ALA A 104 20.62 4.40 -3.27
N LEU A 105 19.94 4.03 -4.37
CA LEU A 105 20.32 4.44 -5.73
C LEU A 105 20.03 5.91 -6.02
N PHE A 106 18.87 6.43 -5.61
CA PHE A 106 18.38 7.74 -6.04
C PHE A 106 18.45 8.83 -4.98
N LEU A 107 18.50 8.48 -3.69
CA LEU A 107 18.62 9.42 -2.58
C LEU A 107 20.00 9.38 -1.91
N GLY A 108 20.86 8.41 -2.26
CA GLY A 108 22.16 8.20 -1.61
C GLY A 108 22.02 7.79 -0.13
N GLU A 109 20.85 7.26 0.26
CA GLU A 109 20.67 6.78 1.64
C GLU A 109 21.56 5.57 1.89
N ARG A 110 22.46 5.70 2.90
CA ARG A 110 23.32 4.59 3.30
C ARG A 110 22.52 3.57 4.09
N LEU A 111 22.48 2.35 3.60
CA LEU A 111 21.87 1.23 4.31
C LEU A 111 22.85 0.79 5.43
N GLN A 112 22.51 1.12 6.66
CA GLN A 112 23.25 0.61 7.82
C GLN A 112 23.10 -0.92 7.89
N THR A 113 24.11 -1.63 8.43
CA THR A 113 24.09 -3.09 8.59
C THR A 113 22.79 -3.60 9.22
N ARG A 114 22.26 -2.85 10.16
CA ARG A 114 21.01 -3.13 10.83
C ARG A 114 19.79 -3.09 9.88
N ASN A 115 19.73 -2.10 8.99
CA ASN A 115 18.68 -2.00 7.98
C ASN A 115 18.81 -3.13 6.94
N LEU A 116 20.03 -3.53 6.60
CA LEU A 116 20.29 -4.70 5.73
C LEU A 116 19.82 -5.99 6.39
N LEU A 117 20.05 -6.20 7.68
CA LEU A 117 19.54 -7.36 8.42
C LEU A 117 18.01 -7.36 8.49
N ALA A 118 17.39 -6.20 8.77
CA ALA A 118 15.94 -6.07 8.76
C ALA A 118 15.37 -6.36 7.37
N LEU A 119 16.02 -5.90 6.32
CA LEU A 119 15.65 -6.16 4.94
C LEU A 119 15.78 -7.64 4.58
N ALA A 120 16.85 -8.29 5.00
CA ALA A 120 17.06 -9.73 4.78
C ALA A 120 16.00 -10.57 5.49
N LEU A 121 15.65 -10.23 6.73
CA LEU A 121 14.54 -10.88 7.45
C LEU A 121 13.19 -10.64 6.76
N GLY A 122 12.92 -9.41 6.33
CA GLY A 122 11.71 -9.10 5.57
C GLY A 122 11.63 -9.89 4.25
N ALA A 123 12.74 -9.98 3.53
CA ALA A 123 12.85 -10.78 2.31
C ALA A 123 12.61 -12.28 2.59
N ALA A 124 13.20 -12.81 3.66
CA ALA A 124 12.98 -14.20 4.08
C ALA A 124 11.49 -14.46 4.40
N GLY A 125 10.84 -13.54 5.13
CA GLY A 125 9.40 -13.62 5.40
C GLY A 125 8.56 -13.63 4.13
N VAL A 126 8.87 -12.76 3.17
CA VAL A 126 8.20 -12.74 1.85
C VAL A 126 8.43 -14.05 1.11
N LEU A 127 9.67 -14.56 1.06
CA LEU A 127 10.00 -15.82 0.39
C LEU A 127 9.22 -17.00 0.99
N LEU A 128 9.13 -17.09 2.32
CA LEU A 128 8.35 -18.14 3.00
C LEU A 128 6.87 -18.13 2.59
N LEU A 129 6.30 -16.95 2.33
CA LEU A 129 4.92 -16.81 1.87
C LEU A 129 4.76 -17.03 0.36
N LEU A 130 5.82 -16.83 -0.43
CA LEU A 130 5.82 -17.10 -1.87
C LEU A 130 5.92 -18.59 -2.19
N LEU A 131 6.70 -19.36 -1.42
CA LEU A 131 6.98 -20.78 -1.69
C LEU A 131 5.73 -21.63 -1.89
N PRO A 132 4.67 -21.56 -1.05
CA PRO A 132 3.45 -22.34 -1.25
C PRO A 132 2.66 -21.98 -2.51
N GLY A 133 2.91 -20.80 -3.08
CA GLY A 133 2.21 -20.26 -4.24
C GLY A 133 2.93 -20.42 -5.58
N LEU A 134 4.09 -21.06 -5.62
CA LEU A 134 4.94 -21.14 -6.83
C LEU A 134 4.18 -21.63 -8.07
N GLN A 135 3.31 -22.62 -7.93
CA GLN A 135 2.52 -23.14 -9.04
C GLN A 135 1.56 -22.07 -9.59
N ALA A 136 0.82 -21.37 -8.71
CA ALA A 136 -0.10 -20.32 -9.13
C ALA A 136 0.61 -19.14 -9.82
N TYR A 137 1.85 -18.85 -9.44
CA TYR A 137 2.67 -17.84 -10.13
C TYR A 137 3.14 -18.32 -11.50
N ALA A 138 3.48 -19.60 -11.64
CA ALA A 138 3.85 -20.19 -12.92
C ALA A 138 2.66 -20.25 -13.90
N ASP A 139 1.48 -20.51 -13.39
CA ASP A 139 0.24 -20.58 -14.19
C ASP A 139 -0.25 -19.19 -14.62
N ALA A 140 0.08 -18.13 -13.87
CA ALA A 140 -0.32 -16.75 -14.16
C ALA A 140 0.85 -15.75 -14.06
N PRO A 141 1.85 -15.84 -14.97
CA PRO A 141 3.07 -15.02 -14.89
C PRO A 141 2.81 -13.50 -15.00
N LEU A 142 1.78 -13.09 -15.74
CA LEU A 142 1.38 -11.68 -15.82
C LEU A 142 0.79 -11.18 -14.49
N GLY A 143 0.06 -12.02 -13.78
CA GLY A 143 -0.45 -11.71 -12.44
C GLY A 143 0.67 -11.57 -11.41
N PHE A 144 1.67 -12.44 -11.48
CA PHE A 144 2.89 -12.35 -10.69
C PHE A 144 3.65 -11.04 -10.99
N ALA A 145 3.94 -10.77 -12.26
CA ALA A 145 4.64 -9.56 -12.68
C ALA A 145 3.89 -8.28 -12.25
N ALA A 146 2.57 -8.27 -12.35
CA ALA A 146 1.74 -7.16 -11.89
C ALA A 146 1.82 -6.97 -10.38
N GLY A 147 1.82 -8.04 -9.57
CA GLY A 147 2.01 -7.94 -8.12
C GLY A 147 3.35 -7.31 -7.73
N ILE A 148 4.44 -7.70 -8.39
CA ILE A 148 5.76 -7.09 -8.22
C ILE A 148 5.75 -5.62 -8.68
N LEU A 149 5.13 -5.31 -9.82
CA LEU A 149 5.01 -3.95 -10.35
C LEU A 149 4.25 -3.04 -9.38
N ALA A 150 3.23 -3.54 -8.70
CA ALA A 150 2.54 -2.79 -7.66
C ALA A 150 3.50 -2.37 -6.55
N GLY A 151 4.26 -3.31 -5.98
CA GLY A 151 5.28 -3.01 -4.96
C GLY A 151 6.35 -2.02 -5.44
N LEU A 152 6.84 -2.20 -6.66
CA LEU A 152 7.82 -1.31 -7.27
C LEU A 152 7.26 0.09 -7.53
N GLY A 153 6.02 0.21 -8.02
CA GLY A 153 5.33 1.49 -8.22
C GLY A 153 5.18 2.27 -6.92
N TRP A 154 4.76 1.59 -5.85
CA TRP A 154 4.69 2.21 -4.52
C TRP A 154 6.05 2.69 -4.03
N ALA A 155 7.09 1.88 -4.17
CA ALA A 155 8.45 2.23 -3.79
C ALA A 155 8.97 3.43 -4.60
N GLY A 156 8.77 3.42 -5.92
CA GLY A 156 9.14 4.51 -6.80
C GLY A 156 8.48 5.83 -6.43
N GLY A 157 7.17 5.80 -6.15
CA GLY A 157 6.43 6.96 -5.67
C GLY A 157 6.95 7.50 -4.33
N THR A 158 7.29 6.61 -3.39
CA THR A 158 7.88 6.99 -2.09
C THR A 158 9.20 7.75 -2.28
N VAL A 159 10.12 7.19 -3.06
CA VAL A 159 11.44 7.78 -3.32
C VAL A 159 11.32 9.09 -4.10
N MET A 160 10.42 9.14 -5.10
CA MET A 160 10.19 10.32 -5.92
C MET A 160 9.65 11.50 -5.10
N LEU A 161 8.63 11.28 -4.26
CA LEU A 161 8.09 12.33 -3.39
C LEU A 161 9.09 12.78 -2.32
N LYS A 162 9.99 11.89 -1.89
CA LYS A 162 11.07 12.24 -0.98
C LYS A 162 12.11 13.14 -1.66
N ARG A 163 12.45 12.83 -2.91
CA ARG A 163 13.42 13.63 -3.70
C ARG A 163 12.86 14.97 -4.13
N HIS A 164 11.57 15.01 -4.46
CA HIS A 164 10.88 16.20 -4.98
C HIS A 164 9.61 16.46 -4.17
N PRO A 165 9.74 16.99 -2.94
CA PRO A 165 8.59 17.25 -2.08
C PRO A 165 7.68 18.31 -2.71
N ILE A 166 6.37 18.10 -2.61
CA ILE A 166 5.37 19.05 -3.09
C ILE A 166 5.04 19.98 -1.91
N PRO A 167 5.22 21.32 -2.06
CA PRO A 167 5.09 22.27 -0.95
C PRO A 167 3.61 22.63 -0.67
N VAL A 168 2.81 21.63 -0.38
CA VAL A 168 1.40 21.78 0.05
C VAL A 168 1.12 20.86 1.25
N PRO A 169 0.12 21.17 2.07
CA PRO A 169 -0.26 20.30 3.19
C PRO A 169 -0.54 18.87 2.72
N ALA A 170 -0.13 17.88 3.52
CA ALA A 170 -0.27 16.46 3.19
C ALA A 170 -1.70 16.07 2.81
N ILE A 171 -2.72 16.65 3.49
CA ILE A 171 -4.13 16.38 3.18
C ILE A 171 -4.50 16.81 1.75
N VAL A 172 -3.96 17.92 1.27
CA VAL A 172 -4.18 18.44 -0.10
C VAL A 172 -3.46 17.59 -1.12
N SER A 173 -2.17 17.31 -0.88
CA SER A 173 -1.35 16.45 -1.76
C SER A 173 -1.97 15.05 -1.88
N THR A 174 -2.34 14.42 -0.75
CA THR A 174 -2.96 13.10 -0.75
C THR A 174 -4.32 13.10 -1.46
N GLY A 175 -5.16 14.11 -1.17
CA GLY A 175 -6.48 14.23 -1.80
C GLY A 175 -6.39 14.32 -3.32
N TRP A 176 -5.49 15.16 -3.84
CA TRP A 176 -5.24 15.27 -5.29
C TRP A 176 -4.65 14.00 -5.89
N GLN A 177 -3.69 13.35 -5.22
CA GLN A 177 -3.12 12.10 -5.71
C GLN A 177 -4.17 11.00 -5.83
N LEU A 178 -5.07 10.86 -4.84
CA LEU A 178 -6.17 9.90 -4.90
C LEU A 178 -7.13 10.20 -6.06
N LEU A 179 -7.54 11.47 -6.24
CA LEU A 179 -8.42 11.87 -7.35
C LEU A 179 -7.77 11.63 -8.73
N LEU A 180 -6.52 12.06 -8.91
CA LEU A 180 -5.81 11.87 -10.17
C LEU A 180 -5.63 10.38 -10.49
N SER A 181 -5.36 9.55 -9.49
CA SER A 181 -5.23 8.10 -9.64
C SER A 181 -6.56 7.42 -9.95
N SER A 182 -7.67 7.98 -9.50
CA SER A 182 -9.01 7.43 -9.79
C SER A 182 -9.39 7.51 -11.26
N MET A 183 -8.82 8.45 -12.02
CA MET A 183 -9.14 8.64 -13.44
C MET A 183 -8.78 7.42 -14.30
N PRO A 184 -7.52 6.94 -14.36
CA PRO A 184 -7.18 5.75 -15.15
C PRO A 184 -7.89 4.49 -14.65
N VAL A 185 -8.09 4.35 -13.34
CA VAL A 185 -8.83 3.20 -12.77
C VAL A 185 -10.31 3.28 -13.12
N GLY A 186 -10.90 4.48 -13.14
CA GLY A 186 -12.28 4.72 -13.58
C GLY A 186 -12.48 4.42 -15.06
N VAL A 187 -11.51 4.78 -15.90
CA VAL A 187 -11.52 4.39 -17.33
C VAL A 187 -11.52 2.87 -17.47
N LEU A 188 -10.67 2.16 -16.72
CA LEU A 188 -10.68 0.69 -16.71
C LEU A 188 -12.01 0.13 -16.20
N ALA A 189 -12.60 0.74 -15.16
CA ALA A 189 -13.89 0.32 -14.62
C ALA A 189 -15.00 0.41 -15.69
N VAL A 190 -15.02 1.47 -16.48
CA VAL A 190 -16.01 1.66 -17.57
C VAL A 190 -15.69 0.75 -18.76
N ALA A 191 -14.42 0.70 -19.18
CA ALA A 191 -14.01 -0.06 -20.36
C ALA A 191 -14.14 -1.58 -20.18
N LEU A 192 -13.93 -2.09 -18.96
CA LEU A 192 -13.99 -3.51 -18.62
C LEU A 192 -15.31 -3.90 -17.94
N HIS A 193 -16.26 -2.96 -17.85
CA HIS A 193 -17.56 -3.26 -17.25
C HIS A 193 -18.38 -4.13 -18.21
N ALA A 194 -18.69 -5.33 -17.77
CA ALA A 194 -19.51 -6.29 -18.50
C ALA A 194 -20.74 -6.70 -17.67
N GLY A 195 -21.62 -5.75 -17.36
CA GLY A 195 -22.82 -6.11 -16.60
C GLY A 195 -23.81 -4.96 -16.42
N PRO A 196 -25.06 -5.27 -16.02
CA PRO A 196 -26.07 -4.26 -15.76
C PRO A 196 -25.69 -3.36 -14.57
N VAL A 197 -26.12 -2.12 -14.60
CA VAL A 197 -26.05 -1.22 -13.43
C VAL A 197 -27.01 -1.78 -12.36
N PHE A 198 -26.50 -2.03 -11.16
CA PHE A 198 -27.29 -2.52 -10.04
C PHE A 198 -26.97 -1.72 -8.77
N LEU A 199 -27.88 -1.77 -7.81
CA LEU A 199 -27.64 -1.19 -6.49
C LEU A 199 -26.96 -2.24 -5.61
N PRO A 200 -25.74 -1.94 -5.09
CA PRO A 200 -25.05 -2.87 -4.20
C PRO A 200 -25.85 -3.09 -2.91
N SER A 201 -25.65 -4.25 -2.29
CA SER A 201 -26.25 -4.54 -0.98
C SER A 201 -25.74 -3.57 0.10
N THR A 202 -26.51 -3.41 1.16
CA THR A 202 -26.13 -2.58 2.31
C THR A 202 -24.76 -2.97 2.87
N LEU A 203 -24.46 -4.27 2.92
CA LEU A 203 -23.16 -4.77 3.37
C LEU A 203 -22.03 -4.24 2.47
N THR A 204 -22.17 -4.35 1.16
CA THR A 204 -21.17 -3.85 0.19
C THR A 204 -21.00 -2.34 0.32
N VAL A 205 -22.08 -1.57 0.45
CA VAL A 205 -22.02 -0.12 0.65
C VAL A 205 -21.28 0.22 1.93
N VAL A 206 -21.57 -0.44 3.06
CA VAL A 206 -20.89 -0.21 4.35
C VAL A 206 -19.40 -0.55 4.25
N VAL A 207 -19.05 -1.70 3.67
CA VAL A 207 -17.65 -2.13 3.52
C VAL A 207 -16.87 -1.17 2.62
N VAL A 208 -17.41 -0.78 1.47
CA VAL A 208 -16.77 0.16 0.54
C VAL A 208 -16.64 1.54 1.16
N SER A 209 -17.65 2.01 1.88
CA SER A 209 -17.59 3.29 2.62
C SER A 209 -16.50 3.27 3.69
N TYR A 210 -16.40 2.20 4.49
CA TYR A 210 -15.33 2.03 5.46
C TYR A 210 -13.96 2.05 4.78
N ILE A 211 -13.78 1.28 3.70
CA ILE A 211 -12.50 1.21 2.96
C ILE A 211 -12.14 2.57 2.37
N THR A 212 -13.11 3.31 1.87
CA THR A 212 -12.91 4.65 1.31
C THR A 212 -12.47 5.65 2.38
N MET A 213 -13.17 5.67 3.52
CA MET A 213 -12.92 6.66 4.56
C MET A 213 -11.67 6.34 5.39
N VAL A 214 -11.49 5.08 5.79
CA VAL A 214 -10.47 4.72 6.76
C VAL A 214 -9.16 4.32 6.08
N PRO A 215 -9.01 3.18 5.40
CA PRO A 215 -7.73 2.82 4.81
C PRO A 215 -7.33 3.69 3.62
N MET A 216 -8.29 4.12 2.79
CA MET A 216 -7.97 4.90 1.59
C MET A 216 -7.72 6.38 1.90
N ALA A 217 -8.61 7.07 2.61
CA ALA A 217 -8.41 8.48 2.94
C ALA A 217 -7.44 8.65 4.12
N VAL A 218 -7.80 8.18 5.32
CA VAL A 218 -7.01 8.40 6.53
C VAL A 218 -5.68 7.64 6.47
N GLY A 219 -5.69 6.39 6.00
CA GLY A 219 -4.49 5.57 5.88
C GLY A 219 -3.45 6.20 4.95
N ASN A 220 -3.86 6.62 3.75
CA ASN A 220 -2.92 7.29 2.82
C ASN A 220 -2.48 8.67 3.33
N LEU A 221 -3.37 9.46 3.95
CA LEU A 221 -2.99 10.72 4.57
C LEU A 221 -1.91 10.53 5.64
N TRP A 222 -2.07 9.54 6.51
CA TRP A 222 -1.10 9.23 7.54
C TRP A 222 0.21 8.72 6.96
N TRP A 223 0.13 7.86 5.94
CA TRP A 223 1.30 7.36 5.24
C TRP A 223 2.12 8.50 4.62
N PHE A 224 1.51 9.36 3.81
CA PHE A 224 2.22 10.46 3.17
C PHE A 224 2.77 11.48 4.17
N SER A 225 2.07 11.69 5.29
CA SER A 225 2.58 12.53 6.38
C SER A 225 3.82 11.92 7.04
N LEU A 226 3.84 10.60 7.27
CA LEU A 226 4.97 9.89 7.87
C LEU A 226 6.14 9.74 6.89
N ALA A 227 5.87 9.37 5.65
CA ALA A 227 6.89 9.23 4.61
C ALA A 227 7.62 10.55 4.35
N GLY A 228 6.95 11.70 4.51
CA GLY A 228 7.56 13.02 4.44
C GLY A 228 8.57 13.30 5.57
N GLN A 229 8.36 12.72 6.74
CA GLN A 229 9.15 12.98 7.96
C GLN A 229 10.27 11.97 8.20
N LEU A 230 10.17 10.76 7.67
CA LEU A 230 11.13 9.69 7.89
C LEU A 230 12.05 9.50 6.67
N PRO A 231 13.28 8.98 6.85
CA PRO A 231 14.06 8.45 5.73
C PRO A 231 13.26 7.41 4.94
N ALA A 232 13.44 7.32 3.62
CA ALA A 232 12.60 6.48 2.78
C ALA A 232 12.70 4.99 3.15
N ASN A 233 13.90 4.51 3.46
CA ASN A 233 14.12 3.14 3.92
C ASN A 233 13.42 2.84 5.26
N VAL A 234 13.39 3.78 6.20
CA VAL A 234 12.70 3.62 7.50
C VAL A 234 11.18 3.65 7.28
N ALA A 235 10.69 4.55 6.45
CA ALA A 235 9.27 4.59 6.08
C ALA A 235 8.83 3.26 5.44
N GLY A 236 9.59 2.73 4.48
CA GLY A 236 9.33 1.43 3.85
C GLY A 236 9.28 0.29 4.87
N LEU A 237 10.27 0.19 5.76
CA LEU A 237 10.33 -0.85 6.78
C LEU A 237 9.20 -0.74 7.82
N SER A 238 8.65 0.44 8.04
CA SER A 238 7.60 0.67 9.05
C SER A 238 6.29 -0.04 8.75
N VAL A 239 6.03 -0.41 7.50
CA VAL A 239 4.81 -1.12 7.07
C VAL A 239 5.00 -2.63 6.94
N ILE A 240 6.17 -3.15 7.30
CA ILE A 240 6.50 -4.59 7.21
C ILE A 240 5.59 -5.46 8.11
N MET A 241 4.94 -4.86 9.09
CA MET A 241 3.98 -5.55 9.97
C MET A 241 2.57 -5.65 9.38
N VAL A 242 2.28 -4.95 8.29
CA VAL A 242 0.94 -4.99 7.66
C VAL A 242 0.55 -6.41 7.23
N PRO A 243 1.42 -7.23 6.59
CA PRO A 243 1.11 -8.62 6.29
C PRO A 243 0.81 -9.47 7.52
N VAL A 244 1.49 -9.22 8.64
CA VAL A 244 1.25 -9.96 9.89
C VAL A 244 -0.17 -9.71 10.39
N VAL A 245 -0.58 -8.44 10.45
CA VAL A 245 -1.94 -8.07 10.84
C VAL A 245 -2.96 -8.61 9.83
N ALA A 246 -2.64 -8.57 8.52
CA ALA A 246 -3.52 -9.10 7.48
C ALA A 246 -3.76 -10.62 7.64
N MET A 247 -2.70 -11.40 7.93
CA MET A 247 -2.82 -12.84 8.16
C MET A 247 -3.63 -13.15 9.41
N ILE A 248 -3.37 -12.46 10.52
CA ILE A 248 -4.11 -12.65 11.77
C ILE A 248 -5.59 -12.27 11.60
N SER A 249 -5.86 -11.13 10.99
CA SER A 249 -7.24 -10.68 10.73
C SER A 249 -7.96 -11.58 9.73
N GLY A 250 -7.26 -12.10 8.72
CA GLY A 250 -7.80 -13.11 7.79
C GLY A 250 -8.20 -14.39 8.49
N ALA A 251 -7.35 -14.90 9.39
CA ALA A 251 -7.66 -16.08 10.20
C ALA A 251 -8.87 -15.84 11.11
N LEU A 252 -8.92 -14.72 11.81
CA LEU A 252 -10.01 -14.39 12.74
C LEU A 252 -11.35 -14.10 12.05
N MET A 253 -11.33 -13.39 10.92
CA MET A 253 -12.56 -12.94 10.24
C MET A 253 -13.08 -13.94 9.19
N ARG A 254 -12.21 -14.74 8.61
CA ARG A 254 -12.52 -15.62 7.49
C ARG A 254 -12.16 -17.09 7.71
N GLY A 255 -11.54 -17.43 8.85
CA GLY A 255 -11.07 -18.79 9.12
C GLY A 255 -9.91 -19.22 8.21
N GLU A 256 -9.12 -18.27 7.70
CA GLU A 256 -7.96 -18.60 6.86
C GLU A 256 -6.90 -19.37 7.66
N PRO A 257 -6.32 -20.46 7.14
CA PRO A 257 -5.38 -21.28 7.90
C PRO A 257 -4.05 -20.53 8.13
N LEU A 258 -3.58 -20.57 9.37
CA LEU A 258 -2.23 -20.14 9.75
C LEU A 258 -1.33 -21.36 9.87
N GLY A 259 -0.71 -21.75 8.77
CA GLY A 259 0.26 -22.84 8.73
C GLY A 259 1.67 -22.42 9.16
N PRO A 260 2.62 -23.38 9.24
CA PRO A 260 4.01 -23.11 9.62
C PRO A 260 4.71 -22.02 8.78
N PRO A 261 4.51 -21.95 7.44
CA PRO A 261 5.11 -20.88 6.64
C PRO A 261 4.63 -19.47 7.03
N GLN A 262 3.34 -19.32 7.33
CA GLN A 262 2.76 -18.05 7.76
C GLN A 262 3.31 -17.62 9.13
N VAL A 263 3.40 -18.55 10.09
CA VAL A 263 3.96 -18.28 11.42
C VAL A 263 5.44 -17.90 11.31
N ALA A 264 6.22 -18.62 10.52
CA ALA A 264 7.63 -18.29 10.29
C ALA A 264 7.81 -16.92 9.62
N ALA A 265 6.96 -16.59 8.64
CA ALA A 265 6.97 -15.28 7.99
C ALA A 265 6.62 -14.15 8.98
N MET A 266 5.63 -14.35 9.85
CA MET A 266 5.31 -13.40 10.91
C MET A 266 6.49 -13.17 11.84
N ALA A 267 7.20 -14.22 12.25
CA ALA A 267 8.40 -14.12 13.09
C ALA A 267 9.51 -13.32 12.38
N CYS A 268 9.74 -13.54 11.10
CA CYS A 268 10.69 -12.76 10.28
C CYS A 268 10.30 -11.26 10.22
N CYS A 269 9.03 -10.95 9.98
CA CYS A 269 8.54 -9.57 9.94
C CYS A 269 8.69 -8.87 11.31
N MET A 270 8.36 -9.57 12.39
CA MET A 270 8.55 -9.05 13.76
C MET A 270 10.03 -8.80 14.07
N GLY A 271 10.92 -9.72 13.70
CA GLY A 271 12.36 -9.56 13.82
C GLY A 271 12.89 -8.36 13.03
N ALA A 272 12.43 -8.18 11.79
CA ALA A 272 12.78 -7.04 10.95
C ALA A 272 12.34 -5.71 11.58
N LEU A 273 11.13 -5.64 12.13
CA LEU A 273 10.62 -4.46 12.81
C LEU A 273 11.41 -4.19 14.10
N ALA A 274 11.68 -5.20 14.91
CA ALA A 274 12.48 -5.07 16.13
C ALA A 274 13.86 -4.48 15.83
N LEU A 275 14.54 -5.00 14.81
CA LEU A 275 15.80 -4.43 14.31
C LEU A 275 15.63 -2.97 13.85
N THR A 276 14.50 -2.52 13.38
CA THR A 276 14.29 -1.15 12.91
C THR A 276 14.03 -0.17 14.06
N ILE A 277 13.32 -0.60 15.11
CA ILE A 277 12.88 0.26 16.22
C ILE A 277 13.88 0.32 17.37
N LEU A 278 14.51 -0.80 17.73
CA LEU A 278 15.44 -0.88 18.85
C LEU A 278 16.69 -0.03 18.55
N LYS A 279 16.89 1.09 19.22
CA LYS A 279 18.12 1.88 19.11
C LYS A 279 19.31 1.07 19.64
N PRO A 280 20.49 1.09 19.00
CA PRO A 280 21.68 0.55 19.61
C PRO A 280 21.91 1.27 20.94
N LYS A 281 22.18 0.51 22.01
CA LYS A 281 22.71 1.09 23.25
C LYS A 281 23.99 1.84 22.87
N PRO A 282 24.17 3.13 23.24
CA PRO A 282 25.44 3.78 22.97
C PRO A 282 26.54 2.90 23.58
N ALA A 283 27.58 2.60 22.79
CA ALA A 283 28.77 1.93 23.32
C ALA A 283 29.24 2.78 24.49
N SER A 284 29.25 2.20 25.70
CA SER A 284 29.87 2.81 26.85
C SER A 284 31.31 3.10 26.46
N ALA A 285 31.67 4.39 26.36
CA ALA A 285 33.05 4.80 26.23
C ALA A 285 33.80 4.23 27.44
N GLY A 286 34.58 3.18 27.20
CA GLY A 286 35.56 2.63 28.13
C GLY A 286 36.85 3.40 28.00
#